data_5a595a1b79d1f13ab4dbfe91d553ea94
#
_entry.id   5a595a1b79d1f13ab4dbfe91d553ea94
#
_cell.length_a   1.000
_cell.length_b   1.000
_cell.length_c   1.000
_cell.angle_alpha   90.00
_cell.angle_beta   90.00
_cell.angle_gamma   90.00
#
_symmetry.space_group_name_H-M   'P 1'
#
loop_
_entity.id
_entity.type
_entity.pdbx_description
1 polymer ?
#
loop_
_entity_poly.entity_id
_entity_poly.type
_entity_poly.pdbx_seq_one_letter_code
_entity_poly.pdbx_strand_id
1 'polypeptide(L)'
;FLQDAVDLIEFANGPVDSTWGSVRAKMGHPEPFGLTMVGIGNEQWQTEKIDFFGRYQAFEKAIHAKYPEIKLIGSAGPDITSERYDKAWEFYKKEVPARDNFCYAVDEHYYVKPDWFYAHTDFYDEYPRDVKVFSGEYASHPVSGMNLPQANTLGGALAEAAFLTGVERNADVVVLASYAPLFARVGYAQWSPDMIWFDETKAYGTPSYFVQ
;
A
#
# COMPACT_ATOMS: atom_id res chain seq x y z
N PHE A 1 7.98 14.01 -14.23
CA PHE A 1 7.52 13.15 -13.12
C PHE A 1 7.36 13.90 -11.79
N LEU A 2 8.37 14.69 -11.30
CA LEU A 2 8.21 15.46 -10.05
C LEU A 2 7.06 16.47 -10.17
N GLN A 3 6.99 17.20 -11.27
CA GLN A 3 5.91 18.16 -11.54
C GLN A 3 4.55 17.46 -11.63
N ASP A 4 4.48 16.28 -12.24
CA ASP A 4 3.23 15.51 -12.36
C ASP A 4 2.64 15.14 -10.99
N ALA A 5 3.50 14.82 -10.01
CA ALA A 5 3.05 14.53 -8.65
C ALA A 5 2.49 15.79 -7.94
N VAL A 6 3.13 16.93 -8.14
CA VAL A 6 2.65 18.23 -7.64
C VAL A 6 1.33 18.62 -8.32
N ASP A 7 1.22 18.42 -9.63
CA ASP A 7 0.02 18.69 -10.42
C ASP A 7 -1.15 17.77 -10.03
N LEU A 8 -0.88 16.51 -9.69
CA LEU A 8 -1.89 15.58 -9.17
C LEU A 8 -2.51 16.10 -7.86
N ILE A 9 -1.71 16.61 -6.96
CA ILE A 9 -2.19 17.18 -5.70
C ILE A 9 -3.02 18.45 -5.97
N GLU A 10 -2.56 19.31 -6.90
CA GLU A 10 -3.34 20.49 -7.31
C GLU A 10 -4.66 20.08 -7.98
N PHE A 11 -4.66 19.05 -8.81
CA PHE A 11 -5.89 18.51 -9.39
C PHE A 11 -6.86 18.06 -8.29
N ALA A 12 -6.37 17.31 -7.30
CA ALA A 12 -7.20 16.78 -6.23
C ALA A 12 -7.71 17.86 -5.27
N ASN A 13 -6.86 18.80 -4.89
CA ASN A 13 -7.12 19.73 -3.77
C ASN A 13 -7.15 21.21 -4.15
N GLY A 14 -6.61 21.56 -5.32
CA GLY A 14 -6.50 22.97 -5.74
C GLY A 14 -7.86 23.66 -5.92
N PRO A 15 -7.91 24.99 -5.75
CA PRO A 15 -9.13 25.76 -5.97
C PRO A 15 -9.55 25.73 -7.44
N VAL A 16 -10.82 26.01 -7.73
CA VAL A 16 -11.42 25.93 -9.08
C VAL A 16 -10.80 26.87 -10.11
N ASP A 17 -10.11 27.89 -9.68
CA ASP A 17 -9.40 28.87 -10.53
C ASP A 17 -7.91 28.53 -10.71
N SER A 18 -7.41 27.49 -10.06
CA SER A 18 -6.05 26.98 -10.31
C SER A 18 -6.00 26.19 -11.63
N THR A 19 -4.79 25.93 -12.14
CA THR A 19 -4.60 25.22 -13.40
C THR A 19 -5.28 23.87 -13.40
N TRP A 20 -5.00 23.03 -12.43
CA TRP A 20 -5.51 21.65 -12.37
C TRP A 20 -6.83 21.54 -11.60
N GLY A 21 -7.09 22.40 -10.61
CA GLY A 21 -8.41 22.49 -9.97
C GLY A 21 -9.51 22.90 -10.94
N SER A 22 -9.20 23.75 -11.94
CA SER A 22 -10.16 24.11 -13.01
C SER A 22 -10.50 22.91 -13.90
N VAL A 23 -9.55 22.00 -14.13
CA VAL A 23 -9.79 20.76 -14.90
C VAL A 23 -10.73 19.85 -14.12
N ARG A 24 -10.47 19.63 -12.82
CA ARG A 24 -11.37 18.86 -11.93
C ARG A 24 -12.78 19.42 -11.96
N ALA A 25 -12.93 20.76 -11.83
CA ALA A 25 -14.23 21.41 -11.84
C ALA A 25 -14.97 21.21 -13.17
N LYS A 26 -14.28 21.32 -14.32
CA LYS A 26 -14.85 21.05 -15.66
C LYS A 26 -15.28 19.59 -15.84
N MET A 27 -14.68 18.65 -15.10
CA MET A 27 -15.10 17.24 -15.07
C MET A 27 -16.32 16.98 -14.18
N GLY A 28 -16.90 18.01 -13.58
CA GLY A 28 -18.10 17.92 -12.74
C GLY A 28 -17.81 17.87 -11.23
N HIS A 29 -16.57 18.07 -10.80
CA HIS A 29 -16.14 18.00 -9.40
C HIS A 29 -15.54 19.34 -8.94
N PRO A 30 -16.36 20.40 -8.68
CA PRO A 30 -15.82 21.70 -8.27
C PRO A 30 -15.14 21.66 -6.90
N GLU A 31 -15.66 20.83 -5.98
CA GLU A 31 -15.10 20.73 -4.63
C GLU A 31 -13.82 19.89 -4.60
N PRO A 32 -12.83 20.24 -3.75
CA PRO A 32 -11.64 19.43 -3.52
C PRO A 32 -11.98 18.00 -3.06
N PHE A 33 -11.17 17.03 -3.49
CA PHE A 33 -11.33 15.64 -3.04
C PHE A 33 -10.80 15.39 -1.63
N GLY A 34 -10.02 16.31 -1.07
CA GLY A 34 -9.45 16.15 0.27
C GLY A 34 -8.34 15.12 0.33
N LEU A 35 -7.52 15.03 -0.71
CA LEU A 35 -6.34 14.15 -0.72
C LEU A 35 -5.38 14.56 0.39
N THR A 36 -5.07 13.62 1.29
CA THR A 36 -4.20 13.85 2.45
C THR A 36 -2.92 13.02 2.43
N MET A 37 -2.87 11.96 1.60
CA MET A 37 -1.74 11.04 1.51
C MET A 37 -1.38 10.74 0.06
N VAL A 38 -0.09 10.54 -0.20
CA VAL A 38 0.43 10.17 -1.53
C VAL A 38 1.49 9.10 -1.35
N GLY A 39 1.35 7.97 -2.06
CA GLY A 39 2.35 6.92 -2.13
C GLY A 39 3.43 7.27 -3.16
N ILE A 40 4.70 7.10 -2.78
CA ILE A 40 5.86 7.31 -3.64
C ILE A 40 6.51 5.97 -3.96
N GLY A 41 6.30 5.50 -5.16
CA GLY A 41 6.80 4.21 -5.64
C GLY A 41 5.85 3.04 -5.37
N ASN A 42 6.23 1.88 -5.90
CA ASN A 42 5.56 0.60 -5.70
C ASN A 42 6.56 -0.54 -5.90
N GLU A 43 6.70 -1.41 -4.92
CA GLU A 43 7.50 -2.64 -4.90
C GLU A 43 9.01 -2.52 -5.19
N GLN A 44 9.50 -1.58 -5.91
CA GLN A 44 10.93 -1.28 -6.15
C GLN A 44 11.84 -2.50 -6.42
N TRP A 45 11.51 -3.29 -7.44
CA TRP A 45 12.21 -4.54 -7.78
C TRP A 45 13.70 -4.40 -8.16
N GLN A 46 14.13 -3.20 -8.58
CA GLN A 46 15.47 -2.95 -9.14
C GLN A 46 16.27 -1.92 -8.34
N THR A 47 16.18 -1.97 -7.01
CA THR A 47 16.87 -1.00 -6.14
C THR A 47 18.41 -1.02 -6.29
N GLU A 48 18.97 -2.14 -6.73
CA GLU A 48 20.41 -2.25 -7.05
C GLU A 48 20.84 -1.48 -8.31
N LYS A 49 19.88 -1.13 -9.19
CA LYS A 49 20.12 -0.40 -10.45
C LYS A 49 19.52 1.00 -10.45
N ILE A 50 18.52 1.20 -9.62
CA ILE A 50 17.72 2.43 -9.58
C ILE A 50 17.80 2.99 -8.16
N ASP A 51 18.37 4.19 -8.02
CA ASP A 51 18.40 4.89 -6.74
C ASP A 51 16.96 5.33 -6.35
N PHE A 52 16.23 4.39 -5.73
CA PHE A 52 14.89 4.65 -5.24
C PHE A 52 14.88 5.69 -4.12
N PHE A 53 15.78 5.57 -3.17
CA PHE A 53 15.79 6.44 -1.99
C PHE A 53 16.13 7.89 -2.34
N GLY A 54 17.08 8.11 -3.24
CA GLY A 54 17.35 9.44 -3.76
C GLY A 54 16.17 10.03 -4.54
N ARG A 55 15.45 9.18 -5.30
CA ARG A 55 14.20 9.59 -5.97
C ARG A 55 13.10 9.92 -4.97
N TYR A 56 12.90 9.10 -3.94
CA TYR A 56 11.94 9.36 -2.88
C TYR A 56 12.20 10.75 -2.25
N GLN A 57 13.45 11.04 -1.88
CA GLN A 57 13.83 12.34 -1.33
C GLN A 57 13.56 13.50 -2.29
N ALA A 58 13.77 13.30 -3.59
CA ALA A 58 13.46 14.33 -4.60
C ALA A 58 11.95 14.61 -4.70
N PHE A 59 11.11 13.56 -4.66
CA PHE A 59 9.65 13.69 -4.62
C PHE A 59 9.18 14.36 -3.34
N GLU A 60 9.68 13.92 -2.19
CA GLU A 60 9.37 14.50 -0.89
C GLU A 60 9.64 16.01 -0.89
N LYS A 61 10.85 16.40 -1.29
CA LYS A 61 11.23 17.82 -1.37
C LYS A 61 10.34 18.62 -2.32
N ALA A 62 10.00 18.07 -3.49
CA ALA A 62 9.16 18.76 -4.48
C ALA A 62 7.71 18.92 -3.98
N ILE A 63 7.16 17.89 -3.38
CA ILE A 63 5.79 17.92 -2.84
C ILE A 63 5.70 18.85 -1.64
N HIS A 64 6.57 18.68 -0.64
CA HIS A 64 6.51 19.48 0.59
C HIS A 64 6.91 20.94 0.40
N ALA A 65 7.60 21.30 -0.69
CA ALA A 65 7.82 22.70 -1.03
C ALA A 65 6.52 23.46 -1.33
N LYS A 66 5.47 22.77 -1.77
CA LYS A 66 4.17 23.37 -2.13
C LYS A 66 3.03 22.91 -1.22
N TYR A 67 3.08 21.66 -0.74
CA TYR A 67 2.04 20.98 0.04
C TYR A 67 2.66 20.29 1.26
N PRO A 68 3.13 21.06 2.26
CA PRO A 68 3.83 20.51 3.43
C PRO A 68 2.91 19.65 4.32
N GLU A 69 1.59 19.76 4.17
CA GLU A 69 0.59 19.00 4.92
C GLU A 69 0.35 17.57 4.37
N ILE A 70 0.77 17.29 3.14
CA ILE A 70 0.58 15.98 2.51
C ILE A 70 1.48 14.95 3.19
N LYS A 71 0.86 13.87 3.65
CA LYS A 71 1.56 12.72 4.22
C LYS A 71 2.08 11.83 3.10
N LEU A 72 3.35 11.47 3.15
CA LEU A 72 3.97 10.59 2.16
C LEU A 72 4.05 9.16 2.67
N ILE A 73 3.76 8.21 1.78
CA ILE A 73 3.93 6.78 2.02
C ILE A 73 5.07 6.31 1.14
N GLY A 74 6.10 5.70 1.74
CA GLY A 74 7.24 5.14 1.03
C GLY A 74 7.09 3.63 0.84
N SER A 75 7.82 3.04 -0.11
CA SER A 75 7.76 1.60 -0.39
C SER A 75 8.88 0.85 0.33
N ALA A 76 8.54 -0.32 0.92
CA ALA A 76 9.51 -1.26 1.49
C ALA A 76 9.96 -2.37 0.52
N GLY A 77 9.55 -2.27 -0.75
CA GLY A 77 9.86 -3.30 -1.74
C GLY A 77 8.75 -4.33 -1.93
N PRO A 78 9.01 -5.38 -2.73
CA PRO A 78 7.97 -6.32 -3.17
C PRO A 78 7.59 -7.39 -2.14
N ASP A 79 8.42 -7.58 -1.11
CA ASP A 79 8.18 -8.59 -0.08
C ASP A 79 8.98 -8.32 1.19
N ILE A 80 8.42 -8.71 2.32
CA ILE A 80 8.99 -8.51 3.67
C ILE A 80 10.15 -9.47 4.01
N THR A 81 10.50 -10.39 3.13
CA THR A 81 11.57 -11.38 3.36
C THR A 81 12.84 -11.07 2.58
N SER A 82 12.87 -9.94 1.87
CA SER A 82 13.98 -9.56 0.99
C SER A 82 14.91 -8.54 1.61
N GLU A 83 16.16 -8.53 1.14
CA GLU A 83 17.14 -7.49 1.47
C GLU A 83 16.65 -6.06 1.11
N ARG A 84 15.72 -5.94 0.16
CA ARG A 84 15.10 -4.64 -0.21
C ARG A 84 14.27 -4.08 0.93
N TYR A 85 13.53 -4.94 1.60
CA TYR A 85 12.78 -4.60 2.80
C TYR A 85 13.69 -4.09 3.93
N ASP A 86 14.76 -4.84 4.21
CA ASP A 86 15.72 -4.47 5.26
C ASP A 86 16.35 -3.10 4.97
N LYS A 87 16.80 -2.88 3.72
CA LYS A 87 17.36 -1.59 3.29
C LYS A 87 16.37 -0.43 3.36
N ALA A 88 15.10 -0.69 3.03
CA ALA A 88 14.07 0.32 3.11
C ALA A 88 13.83 0.73 4.58
N TRP A 89 13.69 -0.24 5.47
CA TRP A 89 13.52 0.03 6.89
C TRP A 89 14.75 0.71 7.53
N GLU A 90 15.95 0.34 7.14
CA GLU A 90 17.19 1.04 7.56
C GLU A 90 17.12 2.51 7.14
N PHE A 91 16.73 2.79 5.90
CA PHE A 91 16.57 4.15 5.38
C PHE A 91 15.51 4.95 6.15
N TYR A 92 14.29 4.44 6.30
CA TYR A 92 13.22 5.18 6.97
C TYR A 92 13.47 5.36 8.46
N LYS A 93 13.99 4.36 9.17
CA LYS A 93 14.37 4.48 10.60
C LYS A 93 15.45 5.54 10.84
N LYS A 94 16.31 5.76 9.86
CA LYS A 94 17.35 6.81 9.92
C LYS A 94 16.80 8.21 9.63
N GLU A 95 15.99 8.33 8.57
CA GLU A 95 15.57 9.63 8.05
C GLU A 95 14.36 10.23 8.80
N VAL A 96 13.40 9.43 9.22
CA VAL A 96 12.16 9.91 9.85
C VAL A 96 12.43 10.66 11.16
N PRO A 97 13.26 10.20 12.10
CA PRO A 97 13.54 10.93 13.32
C PRO A 97 14.31 12.24 13.10
N ALA A 98 14.99 12.37 11.96
CA ALA A 98 15.82 13.52 11.62
C ALA A 98 15.09 14.62 10.83
N ARG A 99 13.88 14.33 10.31
CA ARG A 99 13.19 15.20 9.36
C ARG A 99 11.68 15.19 9.60
N ASP A 100 11.12 16.34 9.91
CA ASP A 100 9.68 16.50 10.11
C ASP A 100 8.90 16.11 8.83
N ASN A 101 7.83 15.33 9.01
CA ASN A 101 6.92 14.87 7.96
C ASN A 101 7.61 14.18 6.76
N PHE A 102 8.79 13.58 6.96
CA PHE A 102 9.55 12.97 5.88
C PHE A 102 8.84 11.77 5.24
N CYS A 103 8.35 10.84 6.08
CA CYS A 103 7.58 9.68 5.68
C CYS A 103 6.57 9.37 6.79
N TYR A 104 5.30 9.34 6.43
CA TYR A 104 4.23 9.04 7.39
C TYR A 104 4.11 7.53 7.63
N ALA A 105 4.12 6.74 6.56
CA ALA A 105 4.02 5.29 6.63
C ALA A 105 4.91 4.62 5.58
N VAL A 106 5.31 3.40 5.87
CA VAL A 106 6.04 2.53 4.95
C VAL A 106 5.08 1.48 4.42
N ASP A 107 5.01 1.36 3.10
CA ASP A 107 4.16 0.40 2.39
C ASP A 107 4.85 -0.96 2.32
N GLU A 108 4.25 -1.95 2.98
CA GLU A 108 4.74 -3.32 3.06
C GLU A 108 3.84 -4.27 2.28
N HIS A 109 4.46 -5.13 1.47
CA HIS A 109 3.78 -6.15 0.68
C HIS A 109 4.15 -7.55 1.13
N TYR A 110 3.18 -8.43 1.32
CA TYR A 110 3.43 -9.82 1.69
C TYR A 110 2.43 -10.79 1.10
N TYR A 111 2.93 -11.59 0.17
CA TYR A 111 2.25 -12.71 -0.44
C TYR A 111 2.94 -13.99 0.03
N VAL A 112 2.50 -14.50 1.18
CA VAL A 112 3.17 -15.59 1.89
C VAL A 112 2.21 -16.75 2.16
N LYS A 113 2.76 -17.89 2.60
CA LYS A 113 1.95 -19.09 2.91
C LYS A 113 1.11 -18.89 4.16
N PRO A 114 -0.03 -19.62 4.31
CA PRO A 114 -0.87 -19.57 5.51
C PRO A 114 -0.08 -19.78 6.81
N ASP A 115 0.87 -20.70 6.83
CA ASP A 115 1.68 -21.00 8.01
C ASP A 115 2.48 -19.79 8.49
N TRP A 116 2.93 -18.94 7.56
CA TRP A 116 3.61 -17.69 7.92
C TRP A 116 2.67 -16.75 8.68
N PHE A 117 1.46 -16.54 8.19
CA PHE A 117 0.46 -15.68 8.82
C PHE A 117 0.12 -16.16 10.24
N TYR A 118 -0.08 -17.47 10.43
CA TYR A 118 -0.33 -18.04 11.76
C TYR A 118 0.85 -17.88 12.71
N ALA A 119 2.07 -17.99 12.21
CA ALA A 119 3.29 -17.89 13.03
C ALA A 119 3.66 -16.44 13.39
N HIS A 120 3.04 -15.43 12.76
CA HIS A 120 3.44 -14.02 12.88
C HIS A 120 2.30 -13.10 13.31
N THR A 121 1.39 -13.59 14.13
CA THR A 121 0.29 -12.76 14.71
C THR A 121 0.81 -11.64 15.62
N ASP A 122 2.07 -11.68 16.03
CA ASP A 122 2.80 -10.71 16.83
C ASP A 122 3.80 -9.87 16.02
N PHE A 123 3.78 -9.97 14.69
CA PHE A 123 4.77 -9.36 13.77
C PHE A 123 5.02 -7.88 14.03
N TYR A 124 4.01 -7.12 14.38
CA TYR A 124 4.09 -5.68 14.61
C TYR A 124 4.30 -5.28 16.07
N ASP A 125 4.36 -6.23 17.02
CA ASP A 125 4.43 -5.92 18.45
C ASP A 125 5.71 -5.14 18.81
N GLU A 126 6.84 -5.46 18.15
CA GLU A 126 8.15 -4.82 18.38
C GLU A 126 8.52 -3.75 17.33
N TYR A 127 7.59 -3.35 16.46
CA TYR A 127 7.85 -2.31 15.46
C TYR A 127 8.07 -0.94 16.11
N PRO A 128 8.91 -0.06 15.51
CA PRO A 128 9.04 1.31 15.94
C PRO A 128 7.70 2.04 15.85
N ARG A 129 7.42 2.90 16.82
CA ARG A 129 6.12 3.60 16.90
C ARG A 129 6.15 4.98 16.23
N ASP A 130 7.31 5.48 15.85
CA ASP A 130 7.54 6.75 15.17
C ASP A 130 7.36 6.68 13.65
N VAL A 131 7.54 5.49 13.05
CA VAL A 131 7.23 5.22 11.64
C VAL A 131 5.99 4.36 11.56
N LYS A 132 4.97 4.80 10.81
CA LYS A 132 3.75 4.02 10.61
C LYS A 132 3.92 3.00 9.48
N VAL A 133 3.00 2.06 9.40
CA VAL A 133 2.93 1.02 8.36
C VAL A 133 1.63 1.15 7.59
N PHE A 134 1.73 1.04 6.30
CA PHE A 134 0.66 0.67 5.39
C PHE A 134 0.88 -0.77 4.94
N SER A 135 0.07 -1.71 5.38
CA SER A 135 0.03 -3.07 4.84
C SER A 135 -0.70 -3.02 3.49
N GLY A 136 0.03 -2.52 2.46
CA GLY A 136 -0.59 -2.06 1.21
C GLY A 136 -1.03 -3.17 0.29
N GLU A 137 -0.32 -4.31 0.31
CA GLU A 137 -0.73 -5.50 -0.42
C GLU A 137 -0.43 -6.75 0.41
N TYR A 138 -1.44 -7.56 0.67
CA TYR A 138 -1.27 -8.86 1.28
C TYR A 138 -2.32 -9.85 0.81
N ALA A 139 -1.93 -11.11 0.72
CA ALA A 139 -2.81 -12.25 0.56
C ALA A 139 -2.11 -13.54 0.98
N SER A 140 -2.86 -14.47 1.52
CA SER A 140 -2.37 -15.82 1.84
C SER A 140 -2.27 -16.66 0.57
N HIS A 141 -1.05 -17.11 0.24
CA HIS A 141 -0.77 -17.98 -0.91
C HIS A 141 -0.61 -19.44 -0.46
N PRO A 142 -1.71 -20.21 -0.38
CA PRO A 142 -1.67 -21.60 0.10
C PRO A 142 -0.92 -22.54 -0.86
N VAL A 143 -0.81 -22.15 -2.12
CA VAL A 143 -0.08 -22.89 -3.17
C VAL A 143 0.91 -21.97 -3.86
N SER A 144 1.99 -22.54 -4.36
CA SER A 144 2.98 -21.78 -5.13
C SER A 144 2.52 -21.60 -6.57
N GLY A 145 2.76 -20.41 -7.11
CA GLY A 145 2.44 -20.05 -8.48
C GLY A 145 1.27 -19.07 -8.61
N MET A 146 1.18 -18.48 -9.78
CA MET A 146 0.16 -17.49 -10.13
C MET A 146 -1.01 -18.17 -10.86
N ASN A 147 -2.18 -17.51 -10.88
CA ASN A 147 -3.37 -17.93 -11.64
C ASN A 147 -3.92 -19.31 -11.23
N LEU A 148 -3.89 -19.63 -9.94
CA LEU A 148 -4.38 -20.88 -9.40
C LEU A 148 -5.76 -20.67 -8.73
N PRO A 149 -6.89 -21.07 -9.37
CA PRO A 149 -8.23 -20.87 -8.81
C PRO A 149 -8.40 -21.44 -7.39
N GLN A 150 -7.68 -22.52 -7.06
CA GLN A 150 -7.66 -23.13 -5.74
C GLN A 150 -6.92 -22.31 -4.67
N ALA A 151 -6.35 -21.19 -5.00
CA ALA A 151 -5.69 -20.30 -4.03
C ALA A 151 -6.68 -19.64 -3.06
N ASN A 152 -7.94 -19.44 -3.45
CA ASN A 152 -8.99 -18.90 -2.59
C ASN A 152 -9.56 -20.00 -1.66
N THR A 153 -8.86 -20.28 -0.57
CA THR A 153 -9.24 -21.32 0.40
C THR A 153 -9.70 -20.75 1.74
N LEU A 154 -10.58 -21.49 2.44
CA LEU A 154 -10.94 -21.12 3.82
C LEU A 154 -9.73 -21.14 4.76
N GLY A 155 -8.80 -22.08 4.59
CA GLY A 155 -7.56 -22.13 5.38
C GLY A 155 -6.69 -20.90 5.21
N GLY A 156 -6.54 -20.40 3.98
CA GLY A 156 -5.86 -19.12 3.70
C GLY A 156 -6.55 -17.94 4.36
N ALA A 157 -7.88 -17.86 4.24
CA ALA A 157 -8.66 -16.79 4.84
C ALA A 157 -8.58 -16.77 6.38
N LEU A 158 -8.59 -17.94 7.03
CA LEU A 158 -8.43 -18.02 8.48
C LEU A 158 -7.03 -17.64 8.93
N ALA A 159 -6.00 -17.93 8.14
CA ALA A 159 -4.64 -17.49 8.42
C ALA A 159 -4.51 -15.96 8.34
N GLU A 160 -5.09 -15.34 7.31
CA GLU A 160 -5.19 -13.87 7.19
C GLU A 160 -5.94 -13.28 8.38
N ALA A 161 -7.09 -13.84 8.76
CA ALA A 161 -7.87 -13.37 9.92
C ALA A 161 -7.06 -13.43 11.21
N ALA A 162 -6.30 -14.51 11.45
CA ALA A 162 -5.45 -14.63 12.62
C ALA A 162 -4.37 -13.54 12.65
N PHE A 163 -3.70 -13.28 11.52
CA PHE A 163 -2.71 -12.21 11.40
C PHE A 163 -3.32 -10.81 11.62
N LEU A 164 -4.49 -10.56 11.04
CA LEU A 164 -5.19 -9.29 11.17
C LEU A 164 -5.55 -8.93 12.63
N THR A 165 -5.71 -9.93 13.52
CA THR A 165 -5.86 -9.63 14.96
C THR A 165 -4.63 -8.94 15.54
N GLY A 166 -3.43 -9.29 15.06
CA GLY A 166 -2.18 -8.62 15.41
C GLY A 166 -2.07 -7.23 14.79
N VAL A 167 -2.53 -7.07 13.54
CA VAL A 167 -2.61 -5.78 12.86
C VAL A 167 -3.52 -4.82 13.64
N GLU A 168 -4.72 -5.24 14.01
CA GLU A 168 -5.66 -4.44 14.81
C GLU A 168 -5.12 -4.10 16.20
N ARG A 169 -4.47 -5.06 16.86
CA ARG A 169 -3.82 -4.81 18.16
C ARG A 169 -2.74 -3.74 18.07
N ASN A 170 -2.10 -3.61 16.92
CA ASN A 170 -1.05 -2.65 16.63
C ASN A 170 -1.51 -1.50 15.71
N ALA A 171 -2.77 -1.06 15.84
CA ALA A 171 -3.34 0.02 15.04
C ALA A 171 -2.67 1.40 15.26
N ASP A 172 -1.87 1.52 16.29
CA ASP A 172 -0.99 2.69 16.51
C ASP A 172 0.26 2.69 15.60
N VAL A 173 0.59 1.53 15.02
CA VAL A 173 1.65 1.35 14.01
C VAL A 173 1.05 1.13 12.63
N VAL A 174 0.21 0.11 12.46
CA VAL A 174 -0.42 -0.22 11.18
C VAL A 174 -1.66 0.63 11.00
N VAL A 175 -1.51 1.74 10.29
CA VAL A 175 -2.58 2.75 10.13
C VAL A 175 -3.47 2.51 8.92
N LEU A 176 -3.04 1.70 7.98
CA LEU A 176 -3.77 1.30 6.78
C LEU A 176 -3.46 -0.16 6.46
N ALA A 177 -4.45 -0.88 5.95
CA ALA A 177 -4.30 -2.22 5.41
C ALA A 177 -5.21 -2.41 4.19
N SER A 178 -4.72 -3.08 3.15
CA SER A 178 -5.51 -3.40 1.97
C SER A 178 -5.15 -4.76 1.37
N TYR A 179 -6.17 -5.59 1.18
CA TYR A 179 -6.01 -6.85 0.48
C TYR A 179 -5.74 -6.62 -1.01
N ALA A 180 -4.85 -7.40 -1.60
CA ALA A 180 -4.57 -7.33 -3.02
C ALA A 180 -4.38 -8.72 -3.66
N PRO A 181 -4.91 -8.92 -4.92
CA PRO A 181 -5.84 -8.04 -5.65
C PRO A 181 -7.25 -8.06 -5.07
N LEU A 182 -7.94 -6.92 -5.13
CA LEU A 182 -9.30 -6.80 -4.59
C LEU A 182 -10.34 -7.43 -5.51
N PHE A 183 -10.25 -7.22 -6.83
CA PHE A 183 -11.21 -7.66 -7.82
C PHE A 183 -10.62 -8.55 -8.90
N ALA A 184 -11.34 -9.60 -9.27
CA ALA A 184 -11.01 -10.45 -10.42
C ALA A 184 -12.23 -10.72 -11.29
N ARG A 185 -12.09 -10.51 -12.61
CA ARG A 185 -13.11 -10.91 -13.57
C ARG A 185 -12.94 -12.39 -13.95
N VAL A 186 -14.00 -13.14 -13.84
CA VAL A 186 -14.02 -14.57 -14.23
C VAL A 186 -13.56 -14.75 -15.67
N GLY A 187 -12.59 -15.62 -15.90
CA GLY A 187 -12.00 -15.88 -17.21
C GLY A 187 -10.93 -14.88 -17.67
N TYR A 188 -10.65 -13.81 -16.91
CA TYR A 188 -9.68 -12.76 -17.27
C TYR A 188 -8.67 -12.44 -16.16
N ALA A 189 -8.69 -13.15 -15.04
CA ALA A 189 -7.73 -12.94 -13.95
C ALA A 189 -6.33 -13.40 -14.37
N GLN A 190 -5.33 -12.59 -14.04
CA GLN A 190 -3.91 -12.90 -14.26
C GLN A 190 -3.21 -13.30 -12.97
N TRP A 191 -3.89 -13.17 -11.83
CA TRP A 191 -3.37 -13.40 -10.49
C TRP A 191 -4.39 -14.19 -9.65
N SER A 192 -3.94 -14.86 -8.60
CA SER A 192 -4.74 -15.49 -7.54
C SER A 192 -3.88 -15.61 -6.27
N PRO A 193 -4.48 -15.50 -5.06
CA PRO A 193 -5.90 -15.33 -4.77
C PRO A 193 -6.41 -13.90 -5.03
N ASP A 194 -7.74 -13.75 -5.19
CA ASP A 194 -8.42 -12.47 -5.32
C ASP A 194 -9.58 -12.40 -4.32
N MET A 195 -9.92 -11.23 -3.80
CA MET A 195 -10.92 -11.10 -2.74
C MET A 195 -12.36 -11.23 -3.27
N ILE A 196 -12.66 -10.56 -4.37
CA ILE A 196 -14.00 -10.50 -4.96
C ILE A 196 -13.95 -10.88 -6.43
N TRP A 197 -14.68 -11.92 -6.82
CA TRP A 197 -14.83 -12.32 -8.20
C TRP A 197 -16.12 -11.78 -8.80
N PHE A 198 -16.11 -11.42 -10.08
CA PHE A 198 -17.29 -10.94 -10.79
C PHE A 198 -17.32 -11.36 -12.26
N ASP A 199 -18.53 -11.38 -12.83
CA ASP A 199 -18.80 -11.50 -14.26
C ASP A 199 -19.78 -10.38 -14.69
N GLU A 200 -20.39 -10.50 -15.88
CA GLU A 200 -21.33 -9.52 -16.41
C GLU A 200 -22.65 -9.43 -15.62
N THR A 201 -22.94 -10.38 -14.77
CA THR A 201 -24.26 -10.55 -14.15
C THR A 201 -24.23 -10.53 -12.62
N LYS A 202 -23.10 -10.89 -12.01
CA LYS A 202 -23.00 -11.09 -10.56
C LYS A 202 -21.57 -10.87 -10.05
N ALA A 203 -21.46 -10.60 -8.74
CA ALA A 203 -20.22 -10.64 -7.99
C ALA A 203 -20.38 -11.53 -6.76
N TYR A 204 -19.28 -12.11 -6.28
CA TYR A 204 -19.24 -12.90 -5.05
C TYR A 204 -17.92 -12.73 -4.32
N GLY A 205 -18.01 -12.67 -2.99
CA GLY A 205 -16.84 -12.66 -2.10
C GLY A 205 -16.26 -14.06 -1.92
N THR A 206 -14.94 -14.12 -1.78
CA THR A 206 -14.20 -15.33 -1.39
C THR A 206 -14.23 -15.52 0.14
N PRO A 207 -13.71 -16.63 0.68
CA PRO A 207 -13.54 -16.76 2.13
C PRO A 207 -12.79 -15.58 2.76
N SER A 208 -11.73 -15.05 2.11
CA SER A 208 -10.99 -13.87 2.59
C SER A 208 -11.87 -12.61 2.70
N TYR A 209 -12.82 -12.42 1.79
CA TYR A 209 -13.80 -11.34 1.88
C TYR A 209 -14.68 -11.44 3.14
N PHE A 210 -15.13 -12.66 3.47
CA PHE A 210 -16.06 -12.85 4.59
C PHE A 210 -15.40 -12.84 5.97
N VAL A 211 -14.10 -13.05 6.07
CA VAL A 211 -13.37 -12.99 7.36
C VAL A 211 -12.84 -11.59 7.66
N GLN A 212 -12.77 -10.72 6.68
CA GLN A 212 -12.33 -9.33 6.79
C GLN A 212 -13.51 -8.36 6.79
#